data_ee7d950fdac211ce190fb731e0739407
#
_entry.id   ee7d950fdac211ce190fb731e0739407
#
_cell.length_a   1.000
_cell.length_b   1.000
_cell.length_c   1.000
_cell.angle_alpha   90.00
_cell.angle_beta   90.00
_cell.angle_gamma   90.00
#
_symmetry.space_group_name_H-M   'P 1'
#
loop_
_entity.id
_entity.type
_entity.pdbx_description
1 polymer ?
#
loop_
_entity_poly.entity_id
_entity_poly.type
_entity_poly.pdbx_seq_one_letter_code
_entity_poly.pdbx_strand_id
1 'polypeptide(L)'
;MSSLKKVLIPFDFSEASVNALEYVVNFIGTQRSIGILGLYVGTMPLSEADNEKLRKEFSQLLDSFNTKLKVSPEFTTDTGEVISTILSVQEKSNADLIMMGTMGDKITDEAITNTSKLVLKADCPVLAIPYGTGIKEPQNIALVMGGEKIEDKAVLETLLD
;
A
#
# COMPACT_ATOMS: atom_id res chain seq x y z
N MET A 1 -10.62 -16.36 -11.67
CA MET A 1 -10.63 -15.50 -10.46
C MET A 1 -9.18 -15.25 -10.08
N SER A 2 -8.75 -14.02 -10.20
CA SER A 2 -7.41 -13.64 -9.71
C SER A 2 -7.53 -13.38 -8.22
N SER A 3 -7.22 -14.36 -7.39
CA SER A 3 -7.18 -14.14 -5.94
C SER A 3 -6.03 -13.19 -5.61
N LEU A 4 -6.26 -12.19 -4.77
CA LEU A 4 -5.24 -11.29 -4.23
C LEU A 4 -4.10 -12.11 -3.60
N LYS A 5 -2.87 -11.97 -4.12
CA LYS A 5 -1.70 -12.73 -3.69
C LYS A 5 -0.65 -11.86 -3.03
N LYS A 6 -0.50 -10.61 -3.49
CA LYS A 6 0.54 -9.70 -3.01
C LYS A 6 0.06 -8.26 -2.98
N VAL A 7 0.34 -7.59 -1.87
CA VAL A 7 0.06 -6.17 -1.65
C VAL A 7 1.38 -5.41 -1.55
N LEU A 8 1.50 -4.31 -2.30
CA LEU A 8 2.59 -3.35 -2.21
C LEU A 8 2.16 -2.17 -1.34
N ILE A 9 2.99 -1.81 -0.37
CA ILE A 9 2.76 -0.67 0.52
C ILE A 9 3.92 0.31 0.35
N PRO A 10 3.73 1.45 -0.34
CA PRO A 10 4.68 2.55 -0.29
C PRO A 10 4.82 3.03 1.16
N PHE A 11 6.05 3.06 1.67
CA PHE A 11 6.33 3.21 3.09
C PHE A 11 7.49 4.16 3.34
N ASP A 12 7.25 5.24 4.05
CA ASP A 12 8.21 6.30 4.35
C ASP A 12 8.38 6.58 5.85
N PHE A 13 7.88 5.69 6.71
CA PHE A 13 7.86 5.82 8.17
C PHE A 13 7.03 7.00 8.69
N SER A 14 6.25 7.68 7.84
CA SER A 14 5.26 8.67 8.29
C SER A 14 4.12 8.01 9.03
N GLU A 15 3.41 8.79 9.85
CA GLU A 15 2.22 8.30 10.57
C GLU A 15 1.17 7.71 9.64
N ALA A 16 1.01 8.28 8.43
CA ALA A 16 0.08 7.76 7.43
C ALA A 16 0.51 6.38 6.90
N SER A 17 1.79 6.20 6.56
CA SER A 17 2.30 4.91 6.07
C SER A 17 2.31 3.84 7.16
N VAL A 18 2.62 4.22 8.40
CA VAL A 18 2.52 3.30 9.56
C VAL A 18 1.09 2.86 9.79
N ASN A 19 0.12 3.79 9.78
CA ASN A 19 -1.30 3.47 9.90
C ASN A 19 -1.79 2.53 8.78
N ALA A 20 -1.35 2.75 7.55
CA ALA A 20 -1.68 1.87 6.43
C ALA A 20 -1.09 0.47 6.60
N LEU A 21 0.18 0.36 7.01
CA LEU A 21 0.82 -0.92 7.27
C LEU A 21 0.10 -1.67 8.40
N GLU A 22 -0.21 -1.01 9.50
CA GLU A 22 -0.95 -1.59 10.62
C GLU A 22 -2.32 -2.10 10.19
N TYR A 23 -3.05 -1.32 9.38
CA TYR A 23 -4.33 -1.72 8.81
C TYR A 23 -4.20 -2.99 7.95
N VAL A 24 -3.24 -3.03 7.02
CA VAL A 24 -3.00 -4.19 6.15
C VAL A 24 -2.62 -5.42 6.94
N VAL A 25 -1.72 -5.29 7.90
CA VAL A 25 -1.24 -6.38 8.75
C VAL A 25 -2.41 -6.99 9.54
N ASN A 26 -3.25 -6.18 10.14
CA ASN A 26 -4.37 -6.66 10.96
C ASN A 26 -5.55 -7.16 10.14
N PHE A 27 -5.83 -6.52 9.00
CA PHE A 27 -7.00 -6.87 8.19
C PHE A 27 -6.71 -8.01 7.21
N ILE A 28 -5.57 -7.98 6.50
CA ILE A 28 -5.23 -8.96 5.47
C ILE A 28 -4.31 -10.04 6.03
N GLY A 29 -3.27 -9.64 6.74
CA GLY A 29 -2.17 -10.52 7.13
C GLY A 29 -2.55 -11.63 8.10
N THR A 30 -3.64 -11.46 8.87
CA THR A 30 -4.12 -12.48 9.82
C THR A 30 -5.06 -13.48 9.20
N GLN A 31 -5.81 -13.06 8.19
CA GLN A 31 -6.90 -13.86 7.62
C GLN A 31 -6.45 -14.67 6.40
N ARG A 32 -5.57 -14.15 5.59
CA ARG A 32 -5.16 -14.73 4.30
C ARG A 32 -3.63 -14.89 4.20
N SER A 33 -3.19 -15.87 3.41
CA SER A 33 -1.76 -16.05 3.08
C SER A 33 -1.37 -15.12 1.92
N ILE A 34 -1.48 -13.81 2.15
CA ILE A 34 -1.15 -12.77 1.18
C ILE A 34 0.22 -12.21 1.51
N GLY A 35 1.09 -12.09 0.50
CA GLY A 35 2.38 -11.45 0.63
C GLY A 35 2.21 -9.94 0.82
N ILE A 36 2.96 -9.36 1.76
CA ILE A 36 3.00 -7.92 2.01
C ILE A 36 4.41 -7.44 1.71
N LEU A 37 4.56 -6.45 0.83
CA LEU A 37 5.83 -5.84 0.47
C LEU A 37 5.80 -4.36 0.82
N GLY A 38 6.57 -3.95 1.83
CA GLY A 38 6.85 -2.54 2.12
C GLY A 38 7.94 -2.02 1.18
N LEU A 39 7.74 -0.85 0.59
CA LEU A 39 8.67 -0.19 -0.31
C LEU A 39 9.01 1.21 0.18
N TYR A 40 10.27 1.44 0.51
CA TYR A 40 10.81 2.78 0.74
C TYR A 40 11.46 3.30 -0.55
N VAL A 41 11.09 4.51 -0.96
CA VAL A 41 11.67 5.19 -2.13
C VAL A 41 12.53 6.35 -1.66
N GLY A 42 13.86 6.21 -1.80
CA GLY A 42 14.81 7.28 -1.52
C GLY A 42 14.97 8.24 -2.69
N THR A 43 15.29 9.50 -2.40
CA THR A 43 15.64 10.49 -3.44
C THR A 43 17.06 10.30 -3.96
N MET A 44 17.91 9.63 -3.21
CA MET A 44 19.29 9.29 -3.55
C MET A 44 19.59 7.84 -3.17
N PRO A 45 20.60 7.21 -3.81
CA PRO A 45 21.03 5.87 -3.43
C PRO A 45 21.39 5.78 -1.95
N LEU A 46 20.83 4.80 -1.27
CA LEU A 46 21.08 4.52 0.13
C LEU A 46 22.39 3.73 0.29
N SER A 47 23.15 4.03 1.34
CA SER A 47 24.26 3.17 1.74
C SER A 47 23.74 1.82 2.25
N GLU A 48 24.61 0.81 2.29
CA GLU A 48 24.25 -0.49 2.85
C GLU A 48 23.85 -0.38 4.33
N ALA A 49 24.53 0.48 5.08
CA ALA A 49 24.22 0.74 6.49
C ALA A 49 22.84 1.40 6.66
N ASP A 50 22.45 2.34 5.78
CA ASP A 50 21.14 2.97 5.82
C ASP A 50 20.04 1.97 5.45
N ASN A 51 20.28 1.15 4.45
CA ASN A 51 19.35 0.07 4.07
C ASN A 51 19.11 -0.90 5.21
N GLU A 52 20.16 -1.33 5.90
CA GLU A 52 20.07 -2.24 7.05
C GLU A 52 19.32 -1.59 8.21
N LYS A 53 19.56 -0.30 8.46
CA LYS A 53 18.84 0.48 9.47
C LYS A 53 17.34 0.52 9.17
N LEU A 54 16.96 0.86 7.95
CA LEU A 54 15.55 0.93 7.55
C LEU A 54 14.86 -0.44 7.66
N ARG A 55 15.52 -1.52 7.26
CA ARG A 55 15.03 -2.89 7.42
C ARG A 55 14.77 -3.26 8.88
N LYS A 56 15.71 -2.89 9.75
CA LYS A 56 15.59 -3.13 11.18
C LYS A 56 14.45 -2.33 11.80
N GLU A 57 14.30 -1.06 11.44
CA GLU A 57 13.20 -0.22 11.90
C GLU A 57 11.84 -0.77 11.45
N PHE A 58 11.74 -1.21 10.20
CA PHE A 58 10.53 -1.85 9.68
C PHE A 58 10.19 -3.14 10.44
N SER A 59 11.18 -4.00 10.70
CA SER A 59 10.98 -5.22 11.49
C SER A 59 10.53 -4.93 12.92
N GLN A 60 11.15 -3.96 13.58
CA GLN A 60 10.76 -3.55 14.94
C GLN A 60 9.33 -3.01 14.98
N LEU A 61 8.93 -2.28 13.94
CA LEU A 61 7.57 -1.78 13.81
C LEU A 61 6.56 -2.93 13.67
N LEU A 62 6.84 -3.92 12.83
CA LEU A 62 6.00 -5.11 12.69
C LEU A 62 5.85 -5.86 14.01
N ASP A 63 6.93 -6.02 14.75
CA ASP A 63 6.92 -6.68 16.07
C ASP A 63 6.03 -5.91 17.07
N SER A 64 6.00 -4.57 16.96
CA SER A 64 5.19 -3.71 17.84
C SER A 64 3.67 -3.89 17.65
N PHE A 65 3.24 -4.32 16.47
CA PHE A 65 1.80 -4.57 16.21
C PHE A 65 1.28 -5.82 16.93
N ASN A 66 2.17 -6.67 17.47
CA ASN A 66 1.83 -7.89 18.21
C ASN A 66 0.81 -8.80 17.49
N THR A 67 0.91 -8.88 16.18
CA THR A 67 -0.03 -9.57 15.31
C THR A 67 0.59 -10.86 14.77
N LYS A 68 -0.13 -11.97 14.84
CA LYS A 68 0.30 -13.23 14.24
C LYS A 68 -0.01 -13.26 12.75
N LEU A 69 1.00 -13.02 11.94
CA LEU A 69 0.90 -13.06 10.50
C LEU A 69 1.08 -14.49 9.96
N LYS A 70 0.35 -14.81 8.89
CA LYS A 70 0.53 -16.09 8.17
C LYS A 70 1.76 -16.08 7.27
N VAL A 71 2.10 -14.90 6.74
CA VAL A 71 3.28 -14.66 5.89
C VAL A 71 4.02 -13.47 6.46
N SER A 72 5.32 -13.57 6.64
CA SER A 72 6.15 -12.45 7.09
C SER A 72 6.22 -11.38 6.00
N PRO A 73 5.92 -10.10 6.32
CA PRO A 73 6.09 -9.02 5.37
C PRO A 73 7.55 -8.86 4.95
N GLU A 74 7.73 -8.58 3.67
CA GLU A 74 9.01 -8.23 3.07
C GLU A 74 9.20 -6.71 3.06
N PHE A 75 10.44 -6.24 3.06
CA PHE A 75 10.78 -4.83 2.92
C PHE A 75 11.90 -4.64 1.90
N THR A 76 11.70 -3.70 1.01
CA THR A 76 12.69 -3.32 0.01
C THR A 76 12.84 -1.80 -0.08
N THR A 77 13.97 -1.38 -0.59
CA THR A 77 14.27 0.02 -0.87
C THR A 77 14.59 0.19 -2.34
N ASP A 78 14.20 1.30 -2.92
CA ASP A 78 14.59 1.69 -4.26
C ASP A 78 14.81 3.21 -4.31
N THR A 79 15.32 3.73 -5.43
CA THR A 79 15.70 5.14 -5.55
C THR A 79 15.14 5.71 -6.83
N GLY A 80 14.61 6.93 -6.76
CA GLY A 80 14.12 7.63 -7.94
C GLY A 80 12.92 8.54 -7.69
N GLU A 81 12.20 8.85 -8.75
CA GLU A 81 10.92 9.56 -8.65
C GLU A 81 9.88 8.61 -8.06
N VAL A 82 9.16 9.10 -7.05
CA VAL A 82 8.33 8.25 -6.17
C VAL A 82 7.32 7.42 -6.96
N ILE A 83 6.54 8.05 -7.84
CA ILE A 83 5.43 7.37 -8.53
C ILE A 83 5.94 6.32 -9.51
N SER A 84 6.90 6.69 -10.36
CA SER A 84 7.48 5.76 -11.34
C SER A 84 8.20 4.60 -10.68
N THR A 85 8.86 4.83 -9.55
CA THR A 85 9.53 3.78 -8.78
C THR A 85 8.51 2.82 -8.17
N ILE A 86 7.43 3.32 -7.57
CA ILE A 86 6.35 2.48 -7.02
C ILE A 86 5.76 1.59 -8.12
N LEU A 87 5.43 2.16 -9.28
CA LEU A 87 4.86 1.40 -10.40
C LEU A 87 5.85 0.34 -10.94
N SER A 88 7.13 0.69 -11.07
CA SER A 88 8.16 -0.26 -11.48
C SER A 88 8.31 -1.44 -10.51
N VAL A 89 8.28 -1.16 -9.21
CA VAL A 89 8.36 -2.22 -8.18
C VAL A 89 7.07 -3.04 -8.14
N GLN A 90 5.91 -2.42 -8.33
CA GLN A 90 4.63 -3.12 -8.42
C GLN A 90 4.65 -4.14 -9.56
N GLU A 91 5.08 -3.74 -10.75
CA GLU A 91 5.21 -4.63 -11.91
C GLU A 91 6.22 -5.76 -11.66
N LYS A 92 7.45 -5.43 -11.22
CA LYS A 92 8.51 -6.41 -10.97
C LYS A 92 8.15 -7.43 -9.88
N SER A 93 7.43 -7.00 -8.87
CA SER A 93 7.00 -7.86 -7.74
C SER A 93 5.71 -8.62 -8.02
N ASN A 94 5.02 -8.32 -9.13
CA ASN A 94 3.68 -8.80 -9.45
C ASN A 94 2.69 -8.55 -8.31
N ALA A 95 2.74 -7.36 -7.72
CA ALA A 95 1.77 -6.98 -6.71
C ALA A 95 0.40 -6.69 -7.36
N ASP A 96 -0.63 -7.28 -6.79
CA ASP A 96 -2.01 -7.21 -7.31
C ASP A 96 -2.75 -5.96 -6.83
N LEU A 97 -2.26 -5.33 -5.77
CA LEU A 97 -2.89 -4.19 -5.11
C LEU A 97 -1.80 -3.27 -4.54
N ILE A 98 -1.97 -1.98 -4.67
CA ILE A 98 -1.20 -0.98 -3.92
C ILE A 98 -2.09 -0.45 -2.79
N MET A 99 -1.59 -0.48 -1.54
CA MET A 99 -2.27 0.13 -0.40
C MET A 99 -1.42 1.28 0.15
N MET A 100 -1.99 2.47 0.22
CA MET A 100 -1.25 3.68 0.52
C MET A 100 -1.89 4.49 1.64
N GLY A 101 -1.09 4.89 2.62
CA GLY A 101 -1.53 5.81 3.67
C GLY A 101 -1.71 7.23 3.15
N THR A 102 -2.75 7.93 3.63
CA THR A 102 -3.00 9.32 3.33
C THR A 102 -3.29 10.12 4.60
N MET A 103 -2.92 11.40 4.62
CA MET A 103 -3.18 12.27 5.76
C MET A 103 -4.62 12.85 5.79
N GLY A 104 -5.49 12.45 4.87
CA GLY A 104 -6.87 12.94 4.82
C GLY A 104 -6.98 14.44 4.55
N ASP A 105 -7.71 15.17 5.39
CA ASP A 105 -8.12 16.57 5.21
C ASP A 105 -7.00 17.62 5.14
N LYS A 106 -5.74 17.24 5.20
CA LYS A 106 -4.61 18.18 5.03
C LYS A 106 -4.25 18.46 3.56
N ILE A 107 -5.18 18.24 2.65
CA ILE A 107 -5.01 18.53 1.24
C ILE A 107 -5.21 20.05 1.05
N THR A 108 -4.15 20.78 0.75
CA THR A 108 -4.26 22.13 0.21
C THR A 108 -4.73 22.04 -1.25
N ASP A 109 -5.64 22.91 -1.67
CA ASP A 109 -6.39 22.89 -2.94
C ASP A 109 -5.56 22.78 -4.24
N GLU A 110 -4.25 22.83 -4.18
CA GLU A 110 -3.38 22.89 -5.37
C GLU A 110 -2.48 21.68 -5.61
N ALA A 111 -2.36 20.74 -4.67
CA ALA A 111 -1.44 19.61 -4.80
C ALA A 111 -2.16 18.31 -5.19
N ILE A 112 -1.98 17.89 -6.44
CA ILE A 112 -2.26 16.50 -6.80
C ILE A 112 -1.37 15.59 -5.93
N THR A 113 -1.99 14.90 -4.98
CA THR A 113 -1.28 14.03 -4.03
C THR A 113 -0.61 12.84 -4.75
N ASN A 114 0.37 12.24 -4.11
CA ASN A 114 0.98 11.01 -4.63
C ASN A 114 -0.07 9.90 -4.83
N THR A 115 -1.06 9.82 -3.93
CA THR A 115 -2.19 8.88 -4.06
C THR A 115 -2.98 9.12 -5.34
N SER A 116 -3.36 10.36 -5.63
CA SER A 116 -4.08 10.71 -6.86
C SER A 116 -3.27 10.40 -8.12
N LYS A 117 -1.96 10.67 -8.08
CA LYS A 117 -1.05 10.33 -9.20
C LYS A 117 -0.96 8.83 -9.43
N LEU A 118 -0.89 8.04 -8.35
CA LEU A 118 -0.88 6.58 -8.44
C LEU A 118 -2.19 6.04 -9.01
N VAL A 119 -3.34 6.50 -8.50
CA VAL A 119 -4.67 6.09 -9.00
C VAL A 119 -4.81 6.33 -10.50
N LEU A 120 -4.25 7.44 -11.01
CA LEU A 120 -4.32 7.79 -12.44
C LEU A 120 -3.36 6.98 -13.33
N LYS A 121 -2.30 6.39 -12.78
CA LYS A 121 -1.21 5.78 -13.55
C LYS A 121 -1.03 4.27 -13.32
N ALA A 122 -1.58 3.75 -12.24
CA ALA A 122 -1.42 2.32 -11.91
C ALA A 122 -2.30 1.45 -12.78
N ASP A 123 -1.76 0.32 -13.22
CA ASP A 123 -2.48 -0.73 -13.94
C ASP A 123 -3.13 -1.76 -12.98
N CYS A 124 -2.97 -1.57 -11.68
CA CYS A 124 -3.61 -2.36 -10.63
C CYS A 124 -4.45 -1.46 -9.71
N PRO A 125 -5.40 -2.02 -8.94
CA PRO A 125 -6.13 -1.27 -7.95
C PRO A 125 -5.24 -0.54 -6.94
N VAL A 126 -5.65 0.65 -6.52
CA VAL A 126 -4.99 1.45 -5.48
C VAL A 126 -6.00 1.73 -4.38
N LEU A 127 -5.70 1.30 -3.16
CA LEU A 127 -6.51 1.56 -1.97
C LEU A 127 -5.83 2.60 -1.09
N ALA A 128 -6.52 3.72 -0.88
CA ALA A 128 -6.09 4.78 0.02
C ALA A 128 -6.63 4.54 1.43
N ILE A 129 -5.76 4.58 2.44
CA ILE A 129 -6.13 4.42 3.85
C ILE A 129 -5.88 5.74 4.56
N PRO A 130 -6.93 6.49 4.92
CA PRO A 130 -6.78 7.74 5.64
C PRO A 130 -6.17 7.53 7.03
N TYR A 131 -5.27 8.42 7.44
CA TYR A 131 -4.73 8.44 8.79
C TYR A 131 -5.87 8.55 9.83
N GLY A 132 -5.74 7.78 10.90
CA GLY A 132 -6.78 7.72 11.93
C GLY A 132 -7.96 6.78 11.59
N THR A 133 -7.92 6.10 10.46
CA THR A 133 -8.84 4.99 10.19
C THR A 133 -8.56 3.89 11.21
N GLY A 134 -9.54 3.59 12.07
CA GLY A 134 -9.42 2.48 13.00
C GLY A 134 -9.35 1.15 12.28
N ILE A 135 -8.71 0.16 12.90
CA ILE A 135 -8.64 -1.22 12.39
C ILE A 135 -10.03 -1.85 12.53
N LYS A 136 -10.88 -1.60 11.55
CA LYS A 136 -12.24 -2.16 11.47
C LYS A 136 -12.46 -2.73 10.09
N GLU A 137 -13.04 -3.91 10.05
CA GLU A 137 -13.47 -4.52 8.80
C GLU A 137 -14.54 -3.64 8.14
N PRO A 138 -14.37 -3.25 6.86
CA PRO A 138 -15.41 -2.53 6.12
C PRO A 138 -16.68 -3.38 6.02
N GLN A 139 -17.77 -2.88 6.54
CA GLN A 139 -19.08 -3.58 6.49
C GLN A 139 -19.96 -3.09 5.33
N ASN A 140 -19.67 -1.91 4.81
CA ASN A 140 -20.42 -1.31 3.74
C ASN A 140 -19.47 -0.69 2.71
N ILE A 141 -19.69 -0.98 1.45
CA ILE A 141 -18.96 -0.40 0.32
C ILE A 141 -19.92 0.44 -0.49
N ALA A 142 -19.60 1.71 -0.71
CA ALA A 142 -20.29 2.58 -1.63
C ALA A 142 -19.55 2.60 -2.97
N LEU A 143 -20.19 2.12 -4.02
CA LEU A 143 -19.65 2.19 -5.37
C LEU A 143 -20.15 3.46 -6.06
N VAL A 144 -19.22 4.38 -6.33
CA VAL A 144 -19.51 5.60 -7.10
C VAL A 144 -19.12 5.34 -8.55
N MET A 145 -20.10 5.35 -9.43
CA MET A 145 -19.92 5.15 -10.87
C MET A 145 -20.13 6.45 -11.62
N GLY A 146 -19.19 6.78 -12.51
CA GLY A 146 -19.38 7.82 -13.51
C GLY A 146 -20.38 7.38 -14.59
N GLY A 147 -20.71 8.26 -15.53
CA GLY A 147 -21.61 7.95 -16.63
C GLY A 147 -21.06 6.99 -17.70
N GLU A 148 -19.81 6.55 -17.54
CA GLU A 148 -19.15 5.61 -18.44
C GLU A 148 -19.42 4.16 -18.03
N LYS A 149 -19.48 3.27 -19.01
CA LYS A 149 -19.64 1.83 -18.74
C LYS A 149 -18.33 1.28 -18.19
N ILE A 150 -18.42 0.47 -17.14
CA ILE A 150 -17.28 -0.33 -16.68
C ILE A 150 -17.04 -1.41 -17.75
N GLU A 151 -16.00 -1.25 -18.55
CA GLU A 151 -15.65 -2.18 -19.62
C GLU A 151 -14.99 -3.45 -19.07
N ASP A 152 -14.19 -3.31 -18.00
CA ASP A 152 -13.51 -4.43 -17.35
C ASP A 152 -14.13 -4.75 -15.98
N LYS A 153 -14.84 -5.88 -15.92
CA LYS A 153 -15.42 -6.38 -14.67
C LYS A 153 -14.40 -6.89 -13.67
N ALA A 154 -13.18 -7.20 -14.11
CA ALA A 154 -12.10 -7.68 -13.22
C ALA A 154 -11.74 -6.64 -12.15
N VAL A 155 -11.93 -5.35 -12.43
CA VAL A 155 -11.74 -4.27 -11.46
C VAL A 155 -12.69 -4.41 -10.26
N LEU A 156 -13.92 -4.89 -10.49
CA LEU A 156 -14.90 -5.10 -9.42
C LEU A 156 -14.64 -6.38 -8.62
N GLU A 157 -14.06 -7.40 -9.25
CA GLU A 157 -13.77 -8.68 -8.59
C GLU A 157 -12.75 -8.50 -7.44
N THR A 158 -11.80 -7.59 -7.60
CA THR A 158 -10.81 -7.27 -6.54
C THR A 158 -11.45 -6.64 -5.29
N LEU A 159 -12.61 -5.97 -5.45
CA LEU A 159 -13.35 -5.36 -4.34
C LEU A 159 -14.27 -6.34 -3.62
N LEU A 160 -14.60 -7.46 -4.26
CA LEU A 160 -15.56 -8.45 -3.77
C LEU A 160 -14.87 -9.67 -3.14
N ASP A 161 -13.57 -9.84 -3.34
CA ASP A 161 -12.72 -10.87 -2.75
C ASP A 161 -12.14 -10.45 -1.39
#